data_fdd094a088a86f5ba7d3ea7b24861b2b
#
_entry.id   fdd094a088a86f5ba7d3ea7b24861b2b
#
_cell.length_a   1.000
_cell.length_b   1.000
_cell.length_c   1.000
_cell.angle_alpha   90.00
_cell.angle_beta   90.00
_cell.angle_gamma   90.00
#
_symmetry.space_group_name_H-M   'P 1'
#
loop_
_entity.id
_entity.type
_entity.pdbx_description
1 polymer ?
#
loop_
_entity_poly.entity_id
_entity_poly.type
_entity_poly.pdbx_seq_one_letter_code
_entity_poly.pdbx_strand_id
1 'polypeptide(L)'
;MTTVESSSTRVDNSATPVVLGGTRGGPDKPTLREDRWWVAPVVTVSILTSFVVYATWAAFVNKNYYVGAAMNRDLISPFYSPCLAASCVPGAAHSSTISWWTISPALLILIFPLGFRLTCYYYRRAYYRSFWWAPPACSVSDAHRSYTGESRFPLIFQNVHRYFFYFGLVFNAILTYDAFLAFKMPGAGGWGVSIGTMILCLNAVLLWLYSLSCHACRHLCGGQVKSFSEHPLRHRFWKFVTPLNAKHMQFAWVSLFVVAGTDLYVRLVASGTITDLKLF
;
A
#
# COMPACT_ATOMS: atom_id res chain seq x y z
N MET A 1 -32.37 2.68 69.69
CA MET A 1 -33.05 3.05 68.45
C MET A 1 -32.50 4.42 68.05
N THR A 2 -31.47 4.44 67.21
CA THR A 2 -30.83 5.65 66.66
C THR A 2 -31.01 5.61 65.14
N THR A 3 -31.87 6.47 64.66
CA THR A 3 -32.15 6.68 63.24
C THR A 3 -30.99 7.44 62.61
N VAL A 4 -30.35 6.80 61.64
CA VAL A 4 -29.33 7.42 60.75
C VAL A 4 -30.07 8.08 59.59
N GLU A 5 -30.06 9.40 59.56
CA GLU A 5 -30.51 10.20 58.43
C GLU A 5 -29.50 10.10 57.29
N SER A 6 -29.95 9.55 56.17
CA SER A 6 -29.23 9.46 54.92
C SER A 6 -29.29 10.83 54.20
N SER A 7 -28.20 11.58 54.26
CA SER A 7 -28.01 12.77 53.46
C SER A 7 -27.79 12.42 51.99
N SER A 8 -28.85 12.55 51.20
CA SER A 8 -28.79 12.44 49.71
C SER A 8 -28.15 13.72 49.15
N THR A 9 -26.86 13.69 48.89
CA THR A 9 -26.24 14.73 48.04
C THR A 9 -26.75 14.59 46.61
N ARG A 10 -27.63 15.46 46.21
CA ARG A 10 -28.00 15.68 44.79
C ARG A 10 -26.75 16.11 44.05
N VAL A 11 -26.24 15.22 43.17
CA VAL A 11 -25.27 15.62 42.16
C VAL A 11 -25.99 16.47 41.15
N ASP A 12 -25.64 17.76 41.13
CA ASP A 12 -26.17 18.72 40.16
C ASP A 12 -25.57 18.41 38.78
N ASN A 13 -26.33 17.73 37.97
CA ASN A 13 -25.99 17.37 36.57
C ASN A 13 -26.20 18.50 35.58
N SER A 14 -26.05 19.75 36.00
CA SER A 14 -26.07 20.92 35.12
C SER A 14 -24.73 21.18 34.44
N ALA A 15 -23.95 20.14 34.17
CA ALA A 15 -22.86 20.24 33.21
C ALA A 15 -23.52 20.50 31.83
N THR A 16 -23.63 21.77 31.48
CA THR A 16 -23.87 22.16 30.09
C THR A 16 -22.98 21.33 29.18
N PRO A 17 -23.52 20.60 28.18
CA PRO A 17 -22.68 19.88 27.25
C PRO A 17 -21.77 20.93 26.63
N VAL A 18 -20.46 20.77 26.87
CA VAL A 18 -19.45 21.50 26.13
C VAL A 18 -19.65 21.08 24.68
N VAL A 19 -20.45 21.84 23.98
CA VAL A 19 -20.57 21.76 22.54
C VAL A 19 -19.18 22.15 22.02
N LEU A 20 -18.32 21.15 21.83
CA LEU A 20 -17.14 21.26 20.99
C LEU A 20 -17.60 21.48 19.52
N GLY A 21 -18.53 22.40 19.36
CA GLY A 21 -18.90 23.03 18.12
C GLY A 21 -17.83 24.02 17.72
N GLY A 22 -16.60 23.53 17.58
CA GLY A 22 -15.64 24.23 16.78
C GLY A 22 -16.25 24.35 15.40
N THR A 23 -16.77 25.53 15.06
CA THR A 23 -17.07 25.91 13.70
C THR A 23 -15.85 25.53 12.89
N ARG A 24 -15.96 24.45 12.05
CA ARG A 24 -14.89 24.03 11.18
C ARG A 24 -14.52 25.24 10.34
N GLY A 25 -13.36 25.83 10.65
CA GLY A 25 -12.93 27.06 10.02
C GLY A 25 -12.57 26.76 8.58
N GLY A 26 -13.02 27.62 7.68
CA GLY A 26 -12.54 27.63 6.31
C GLY A 26 -11.03 27.95 6.26
N PRO A 27 -10.41 27.90 5.08
CA PRO A 27 -8.97 28.12 4.87
C PRO A 27 -8.47 29.49 5.38
N ASP A 28 -9.37 30.40 5.64
CA ASP A 28 -9.06 31.79 6.04
C ASP A 28 -8.84 31.99 7.54
N LYS A 29 -8.93 30.93 8.37
CA LYS A 29 -8.65 31.05 9.79
C LYS A 29 -7.15 30.96 10.05
N PRO A 30 -6.55 31.98 10.71
CA PRO A 30 -5.13 31.95 11.03
C PRO A 30 -4.79 30.75 11.92
N THR A 31 -3.73 30.05 11.59
CA THR A 31 -3.16 29.03 12.45
C THR A 31 -2.21 29.68 13.46
N LEU A 32 -2.18 29.16 14.69
CA LEU A 32 -1.20 29.53 15.70
C LEU A 32 0.16 28.85 15.50
N ARG A 33 0.30 28.07 14.43
CA ARG A 33 1.56 27.38 14.11
C ARG A 33 2.51 28.31 13.38
N GLU A 34 3.74 28.39 13.85
CA GLU A 34 4.86 29.14 13.26
C GLU A 34 5.81 28.25 12.45
N ASP A 35 5.69 26.91 12.60
CA ASP A 35 6.52 25.96 11.88
C ASP A 35 6.10 25.77 10.41
N ARG A 36 6.99 25.19 9.62
CA ARG A 36 6.73 24.91 8.18
C ARG A 36 5.83 23.70 7.99
N TRP A 37 4.64 23.70 8.60
CA TRP A 37 3.66 22.61 8.57
C TRP A 37 3.26 22.15 7.15
N TRP A 38 3.33 23.04 6.17
CA TRP A 38 2.95 22.79 4.77
C TRP A 38 3.95 21.90 4.03
N VAL A 39 5.21 21.78 4.49
CA VAL A 39 6.27 20.99 3.81
C VAL A 39 5.87 19.51 3.70
N ALA A 40 5.35 18.91 4.77
CA ALA A 40 4.97 17.50 4.74
C ALA A 40 3.83 17.20 3.74
N PRO A 41 2.71 17.95 3.67
CA PRO A 41 1.72 17.81 2.62
C PRO A 41 2.29 18.01 1.21
N VAL A 42 3.12 19.04 0.98
CA VAL A 42 3.72 19.32 -0.35
C VAL A 42 4.64 18.19 -0.80
N VAL A 43 5.51 17.69 0.06
CA VAL A 43 6.38 16.54 -0.25
C VAL A 43 5.53 15.30 -0.56
N THR A 44 4.50 15.04 0.24
CA THR A 44 3.61 13.91 0.04
C THR A 44 2.87 13.99 -1.29
N VAL A 45 2.26 15.14 -1.64
CA VAL A 45 1.56 15.30 -2.92
C VAL A 45 2.51 15.14 -4.10
N SER A 46 3.72 15.70 -4.02
CA SER A 46 4.73 15.60 -5.08
C SER A 46 5.13 14.13 -5.33
N ILE A 47 5.43 13.38 -4.28
CA ILE A 47 5.82 11.97 -4.39
C ILE A 47 4.67 11.13 -4.94
N LEU A 48 3.46 11.27 -4.39
CA LEU A 48 2.31 10.49 -4.86
C LEU A 48 1.93 10.81 -6.30
N THR A 49 1.96 12.08 -6.68
CA THR A 49 1.70 12.49 -8.07
C THR A 49 2.76 11.92 -9.02
N SER A 50 4.04 12.03 -8.66
CA SER A 50 5.14 11.44 -9.46
C SER A 50 4.98 9.93 -9.62
N PHE A 51 4.62 9.23 -8.54
CA PHE A 51 4.35 7.78 -8.60
C PHE A 51 3.16 7.46 -9.51
N VAL A 52 2.05 8.19 -9.40
CA VAL A 52 0.86 7.97 -10.23
C VAL A 52 1.17 8.22 -11.70
N VAL A 53 1.85 9.32 -12.03
CA VAL A 53 2.26 9.64 -13.40
C VAL A 53 3.16 8.54 -13.96
N TYR A 54 4.19 8.14 -13.20
CA TYR A 54 5.10 7.06 -13.60
C TYR A 54 4.35 5.73 -13.78
N ALA A 55 3.56 5.31 -12.82
CA ALA A 55 2.84 4.03 -12.86
C ALA A 55 1.82 3.99 -14.02
N THR A 56 1.14 5.09 -14.28
CA THR A 56 0.22 5.23 -15.41
C THR A 56 0.96 5.08 -16.72
N TRP A 57 2.03 5.86 -16.92
CA TRP A 57 2.88 5.73 -18.11
C TRP A 57 3.38 4.30 -18.28
N ALA A 58 3.94 3.70 -17.22
CA ALA A 58 4.45 2.34 -17.24
C ALA A 58 3.37 1.31 -17.61
N ALA A 59 2.13 1.49 -17.12
CA ALA A 59 1.02 0.59 -17.43
C ALA A 59 0.57 0.64 -18.91
N PHE A 60 0.67 1.82 -19.53
CA PHE A 60 0.22 1.98 -20.93
C PHE A 60 1.28 1.66 -21.96
N VAL A 61 2.57 1.85 -21.64
CA VAL A 61 3.66 1.75 -22.61
C VAL A 61 3.85 0.33 -23.19
N ASN A 62 3.49 -0.70 -22.44
CA ASN A 62 3.51 -2.13 -22.81
C ASN A 62 4.83 -2.58 -23.49
N LYS A 63 5.97 -2.07 -23.06
CA LYS A 63 7.31 -2.34 -23.60
C LYS A 63 8.33 -2.45 -22.49
N ASN A 64 9.39 -3.21 -22.71
CA ASN A 64 10.56 -3.32 -21.84
C ASN A 64 10.22 -3.77 -20.40
N TYR A 65 9.22 -4.59 -20.20
CA TYR A 65 8.80 -5.06 -18.88
C TYR A 65 9.30 -6.47 -18.55
N TYR A 66 10.00 -7.12 -19.48
CA TYR A 66 10.52 -8.49 -19.33
C TYR A 66 11.92 -8.62 -19.91
N VAL A 67 12.80 -9.26 -19.17
CA VAL A 67 14.15 -9.66 -19.60
C VAL A 67 14.20 -11.18 -19.64
N GLY A 68 14.27 -11.72 -20.84
CA GLY A 68 14.19 -13.18 -21.07
C GLY A 68 15.53 -13.85 -21.39
N ALA A 69 15.42 -15.06 -21.92
CA ALA A 69 16.54 -15.94 -22.23
C ALA A 69 17.60 -15.31 -23.16
N ALA A 70 17.23 -14.36 -24.03
CA ALA A 70 18.18 -13.68 -24.91
C ALA A 70 19.27 -12.91 -24.11
N MET A 71 18.95 -12.43 -22.93
CA MET A 71 19.90 -11.78 -22.01
C MET A 71 20.35 -12.71 -20.86
N ASN A 72 20.03 -14.00 -20.98
CA ASN A 72 20.31 -15.02 -19.96
C ASN A 72 19.74 -14.65 -18.57
N ARG A 73 18.50 -14.16 -18.55
CA ARG A 73 17.78 -13.73 -17.35
C ARG A 73 16.32 -14.14 -17.43
N ASP A 74 15.65 -14.09 -16.29
CA ASP A 74 14.20 -14.22 -16.16
C ASP A 74 13.71 -13.15 -15.16
N LEU A 75 13.63 -11.90 -15.62
CA LEU A 75 13.22 -10.77 -14.79
C LEU A 75 11.96 -10.16 -15.38
N ILE A 76 10.89 -10.15 -14.59
CA ILE A 76 9.62 -9.49 -14.97
C ILE A 76 9.35 -8.29 -14.06
N SER A 77 8.84 -7.23 -14.65
CA SER A 77 8.38 -6.07 -13.88
C SER A 77 7.21 -6.43 -12.96
N PRO A 78 7.22 -5.99 -11.71
CA PRO A 78 6.09 -6.21 -10.78
C PRO A 78 4.78 -5.55 -11.26
N PHE A 79 4.82 -4.60 -12.21
CA PHE A 79 3.62 -4.01 -12.79
C PHE A 79 2.98 -4.89 -13.86
N TYR A 80 3.68 -5.91 -14.35
CA TYR A 80 3.25 -6.79 -15.43
C TYR A 80 3.12 -8.25 -15.00
N SER A 81 3.34 -8.56 -13.73
CA SER A 81 3.17 -9.91 -13.18
C SER A 81 1.88 -10.03 -12.35
N PRO A 82 1.09 -11.10 -12.61
CA PRO A 82 1.22 -12.12 -13.66
C PRO A 82 0.83 -11.59 -15.04
N CYS A 83 1.60 -11.96 -16.09
CA CYS A 83 1.27 -11.57 -17.46
C CYS A 83 0.18 -12.50 -17.99
N LEU A 84 -1.06 -12.02 -18.06
CA LEU A 84 -2.25 -12.82 -18.41
C LEU A 84 -2.91 -12.43 -19.75
N ALA A 85 -2.46 -11.37 -20.41
CA ALA A 85 -3.05 -10.86 -21.64
C ALA A 85 -2.48 -11.56 -22.87
N ALA A 86 -3.24 -11.55 -23.97
CA ALA A 86 -2.77 -12.02 -25.29
C ALA A 86 -1.56 -11.20 -25.80
N SER A 87 -1.41 -9.97 -25.33
CA SER A 87 -0.31 -9.06 -25.66
C SER A 87 0.98 -9.29 -24.84
N CYS A 88 1.05 -10.34 -24.01
CA CYS A 88 2.25 -10.68 -23.27
C CYS A 88 3.41 -11.04 -24.20
N VAL A 89 4.60 -10.53 -23.88
CA VAL A 89 5.84 -10.91 -24.56
C VAL A 89 6.09 -12.42 -24.39
N PRO A 90 6.52 -13.14 -25.46
CA PRO A 90 6.88 -14.55 -25.35
C PRO A 90 7.87 -14.80 -24.22
N GLY A 91 7.59 -15.78 -23.37
CA GLY A 91 8.38 -16.10 -22.17
C GLY A 91 7.95 -15.36 -20.89
N ALA A 92 7.25 -14.25 -20.97
CA ALA A 92 6.72 -13.53 -19.80
C ALA A 92 5.40 -14.10 -19.28
N ALA A 93 4.70 -14.91 -20.06
CA ALA A 93 3.41 -15.49 -19.68
C ALA A 93 3.62 -16.69 -18.73
N HIS A 94 3.02 -16.62 -17.54
CA HIS A 94 3.15 -17.69 -16.54
C HIS A 94 2.21 -18.87 -16.72
N SER A 95 1.09 -18.70 -17.44
CA SER A 95 0.08 -19.75 -17.64
C SER A 95 -0.92 -19.38 -18.74
N SER A 96 -2.20 -19.69 -18.58
CA SER A 96 -3.25 -19.37 -19.54
C SER A 96 -3.40 -17.87 -19.77
N THR A 97 -3.31 -17.45 -21.03
CA THR A 97 -3.59 -16.06 -21.41
C THR A 97 -5.08 -15.84 -21.66
N ILE A 98 -5.56 -14.67 -21.30
CA ILE A 98 -6.90 -14.21 -21.60
C ILE A 98 -6.90 -13.71 -23.05
N SER A 99 -7.38 -14.53 -23.97
CA SER A 99 -7.28 -14.29 -25.41
C SER A 99 -8.02 -13.04 -25.91
N TRP A 100 -9.10 -12.64 -25.24
CA TRP A 100 -9.88 -11.45 -25.62
C TRP A 100 -9.28 -10.13 -25.13
N TRP A 101 -8.26 -10.16 -24.24
CA TRP A 101 -7.58 -8.96 -23.73
C TRP A 101 -6.32 -8.70 -24.54
N THR A 102 -6.39 -7.71 -25.43
CA THR A 102 -5.30 -7.36 -26.37
C THR A 102 -4.51 -6.11 -25.98
N ILE A 103 -5.01 -5.36 -25.00
CA ILE A 103 -4.33 -4.17 -24.44
C ILE A 103 -3.28 -4.59 -23.40
N SER A 104 -2.60 -3.61 -22.84
CA SER A 104 -1.55 -3.87 -21.84
C SER A 104 -2.03 -4.79 -20.69
N PRO A 105 -1.30 -5.87 -20.39
CA PRO A 105 -1.61 -6.76 -19.26
C PRO A 105 -1.60 -6.02 -17.91
N ALA A 106 -0.79 -4.98 -17.78
CA ALA A 106 -0.73 -4.17 -16.56
C ALA A 106 -2.09 -3.53 -16.21
N LEU A 107 -2.86 -3.10 -17.20
CA LEU A 107 -4.19 -2.51 -16.97
C LEU A 107 -5.19 -3.51 -16.39
N LEU A 108 -5.04 -4.80 -16.71
CA LEU A 108 -5.89 -5.86 -16.17
C LEU A 108 -5.60 -6.17 -14.71
N ILE A 109 -4.32 -6.18 -14.33
CA ILE A 109 -3.88 -6.70 -13.05
C ILE A 109 -3.66 -5.60 -11.99
N LEU A 110 -3.25 -4.40 -12.40
CA LEU A 110 -2.88 -3.33 -11.45
C LEU A 110 -4.05 -2.80 -10.62
N ILE A 111 -5.29 -3.05 -11.01
CA ILE A 111 -6.48 -2.66 -10.25
C ILE A 111 -6.45 -3.21 -8.81
N PHE A 112 -5.89 -4.40 -8.61
CA PHE A 112 -5.84 -5.06 -7.31
C PHE A 112 -4.76 -4.45 -6.39
N PRO A 113 -3.47 -4.38 -6.76
CA PRO A 113 -2.44 -3.77 -5.92
C PRO A 113 -2.64 -2.26 -5.78
N LEU A 114 -3.17 -1.57 -6.81
CA LEU A 114 -3.53 -0.16 -6.71
C LEU A 114 -4.69 0.03 -5.74
N GLY A 115 -5.76 -0.76 -5.85
CA GLY A 115 -6.89 -0.73 -4.94
C GLY A 115 -6.47 -1.01 -3.50
N PHE A 116 -5.56 -1.96 -3.28
CA PHE A 116 -5.01 -2.24 -1.95
C PHE A 116 -4.28 -1.03 -1.35
N ARG A 117 -3.45 -0.32 -2.13
CA ARG A 117 -2.78 0.90 -1.67
C ARG A 117 -3.75 2.07 -1.51
N LEU A 118 -4.64 2.29 -2.48
CA LEU A 118 -5.57 3.41 -2.48
C LEU A 118 -6.55 3.35 -1.29
N THR A 119 -7.02 2.15 -0.94
CA THR A 119 -7.96 1.96 0.18
C THR A 119 -7.26 1.83 1.54
N CYS A 120 -5.94 1.77 1.61
CA CYS A 120 -5.18 1.67 2.85
C CYS A 120 -5.41 2.90 3.75
N TYR A 121 -5.71 2.67 5.03
CA TYR A 121 -5.96 3.74 6.00
C TYR A 121 -4.81 4.73 6.14
N TYR A 122 -3.57 4.27 6.00
CA TYR A 122 -2.42 5.17 6.03
C TYR A 122 -2.33 6.04 4.78
N TYR A 123 -2.42 5.45 3.59
CA TYR A 123 -2.41 6.21 2.34
C TYR A 123 -3.61 7.15 2.24
N ARG A 124 -4.80 6.72 2.69
CA ARG A 124 -5.99 7.56 2.78
C ARG A 124 -5.70 8.82 3.60
N ARG A 125 -5.12 8.68 4.79
CA ARG A 125 -4.70 9.83 5.60
C ARG A 125 -3.67 10.70 4.87
N ALA A 126 -2.70 10.10 4.18
CA ALA A 126 -1.67 10.82 3.44
C ALA A 126 -2.27 11.68 2.33
N TYR A 127 -3.12 11.10 1.44
CA TYR A 127 -3.68 11.88 0.35
C TYR A 127 -4.81 12.83 0.79
N TYR A 128 -5.58 12.53 1.85
CA TYR A 128 -6.53 13.50 2.39
C TYR A 128 -5.83 14.75 2.92
N ARG A 129 -4.70 14.60 3.59
CA ARG A 129 -3.92 15.73 4.09
C ARG A 129 -3.23 16.52 2.99
N SER A 130 -2.72 15.85 1.97
CA SER A 130 -1.90 16.47 0.94
C SER A 130 -2.70 17.00 -0.26
N PHE A 131 -3.73 16.28 -0.72
CA PHE A 131 -4.53 16.69 -1.88
C PHE A 131 -5.79 17.47 -1.49
N TRP A 132 -6.46 17.07 -0.39
CA TRP A 132 -7.73 17.70 0.03
C TRP A 132 -7.59 18.70 1.17
N TRP A 133 -6.45 18.77 1.84
CA TRP A 133 -6.24 19.63 3.01
C TRP A 133 -7.30 19.41 4.11
N ALA A 134 -7.62 18.15 4.40
CA ALA A 134 -8.70 17.73 5.29
C ALA A 134 -8.24 17.03 6.58
N PRO A 135 -7.72 17.73 7.59
CA PRO A 135 -6.92 18.95 7.59
C PRO A 135 -5.48 18.67 7.15
N PRO A 136 -4.71 19.65 6.62
CA PRO A 136 -3.36 19.41 6.12
C PRO A 136 -2.35 19.06 7.22
N ALA A 137 -2.53 19.65 8.40
CA ALA A 137 -1.68 19.37 9.59
C ALA A 137 -2.50 19.51 10.88
N CYS A 138 -1.94 19.06 12.01
CA CYS A 138 -2.55 19.29 13.32
C CYS A 138 -2.61 20.79 13.60
N SER A 139 -3.70 21.25 14.21
CA SER A 139 -3.95 22.66 14.53
C SER A 139 -4.00 23.61 13.32
N VAL A 140 -4.13 23.08 12.12
CA VAL A 140 -4.41 23.85 10.90
C VAL A 140 -5.84 23.59 10.49
N SER A 141 -6.54 24.64 10.06
CA SER A 141 -7.95 24.56 9.66
C SER A 141 -8.16 23.62 8.48
N ASP A 142 -9.30 22.91 8.51
CA ASP A 142 -9.76 22.11 7.38
C ASP A 142 -10.21 23.03 6.25
N ALA A 143 -9.82 22.73 5.00
CA ALA A 143 -10.27 23.45 3.82
C ALA A 143 -11.75 23.23 3.52
N HIS A 144 -12.33 22.17 4.06
CA HIS A 144 -13.74 21.80 3.82
C HIS A 144 -14.61 22.07 5.04
N ARG A 145 -15.77 22.70 4.80
CA ARG A 145 -16.74 23.01 5.85
C ARG A 145 -17.51 21.79 6.36
N SER A 146 -17.64 20.76 5.53
CA SER A 146 -18.36 19.53 5.90
C SER A 146 -17.59 18.30 5.43
N TYR A 147 -17.50 17.31 6.31
CA TYR A 147 -16.93 15.99 6.00
C TYR A 147 -18.04 14.95 6.05
N THR A 148 -18.28 14.28 4.94
CA THR A 148 -19.32 13.24 4.83
C THR A 148 -18.78 11.84 5.16
N GLY A 149 -17.48 11.69 5.40
CA GLY A 149 -16.83 10.42 5.67
C GLY A 149 -16.85 9.47 4.48
N GLU A 150 -16.64 8.20 4.75
CA GLU A 150 -16.68 7.12 3.77
C GLU A 150 -18.08 6.46 3.69
N SER A 151 -19.14 7.22 3.89
CA SER A 151 -20.53 6.73 3.83
C SER A 151 -21.16 6.90 2.45
N ARG A 152 -20.57 7.71 1.56
CA ARG A 152 -21.09 8.05 0.23
C ARG A 152 -20.08 7.74 -0.87
N PHE A 153 -20.60 7.45 -2.08
CA PHE A 153 -19.78 7.32 -3.28
C PHE A 153 -19.01 8.64 -3.60
N PRO A 154 -17.74 8.62 -4.04
CA PRO A 154 -16.90 7.43 -4.26
C PRO A 154 -16.18 6.93 -3.00
N LEU A 155 -16.18 7.67 -1.90
CA LEU A 155 -15.35 7.39 -0.72
C LEU A 155 -15.75 6.11 0.03
N ILE A 156 -16.99 5.63 -0.15
CA ILE A 156 -17.46 4.36 0.43
C ILE A 156 -16.60 3.15 -0.01
N PHE A 157 -15.95 3.24 -1.19
CA PHE A 157 -15.02 2.20 -1.65
C PHE A 157 -13.81 2.01 -0.75
N GLN A 158 -13.49 2.97 0.12
CA GLN A 158 -12.44 2.80 1.12
C GLN A 158 -12.71 1.63 2.08
N ASN A 159 -13.98 1.28 2.26
CA ASN A 159 -14.40 0.22 3.16
C ASN A 159 -14.15 -1.20 2.60
N VAL A 160 -13.85 -1.34 1.30
CA VAL A 160 -13.51 -2.62 0.68
C VAL A 160 -12.02 -3.01 0.82
N HIS A 161 -11.24 -2.26 1.60
CA HIS A 161 -9.81 -2.49 1.81
C HIS A 161 -9.47 -3.95 2.17
N ARG A 162 -10.30 -4.62 2.97
CA ARG A 162 -10.09 -6.02 3.36
C ARG A 162 -10.11 -6.97 2.16
N TYR A 163 -10.96 -6.72 1.16
CA TYR A 163 -11.00 -7.55 -0.05
C TYR A 163 -9.75 -7.35 -0.89
N PHE A 164 -9.33 -6.11 -1.07
CA PHE A 164 -8.05 -5.81 -1.74
C PHE A 164 -6.84 -6.37 -1.00
N PHE A 165 -6.90 -6.48 0.33
CA PHE A 165 -5.86 -7.14 1.11
C PHE A 165 -5.69 -8.61 0.72
N TYR A 166 -6.77 -9.36 0.54
CA TYR A 166 -6.67 -10.75 0.08
C TYR A 166 -6.04 -10.86 -1.31
N PHE A 167 -6.44 -10.02 -2.24
CA PHE A 167 -5.77 -9.95 -3.53
C PHE A 167 -4.29 -9.56 -3.38
N GLY A 168 -3.97 -8.62 -2.50
CA GLY A 168 -2.60 -8.24 -2.19
C GLY A 168 -1.74 -9.41 -1.72
N LEU A 169 -2.28 -10.33 -0.91
CA LEU A 169 -1.57 -11.56 -0.51
C LEU A 169 -1.31 -12.49 -1.70
N VAL A 170 -2.27 -12.64 -2.61
CA VAL A 170 -2.11 -13.43 -3.84
C VAL A 170 -1.00 -12.82 -4.72
N PHE A 171 -1.03 -11.50 -4.93
CA PHE A 171 0.02 -10.81 -5.70
C PHE A 171 1.40 -10.93 -5.05
N ASN A 172 1.48 -10.86 -3.71
CA ASN A 172 2.74 -11.06 -3.01
C ASN A 172 3.30 -12.48 -3.23
N ALA A 173 2.45 -13.49 -3.25
CA ALA A 173 2.87 -14.87 -3.55
C ALA A 173 3.38 -15.00 -4.99
N ILE A 174 2.69 -14.39 -5.98
CA ILE A 174 3.11 -14.37 -7.38
C ILE A 174 4.47 -13.66 -7.53
N LEU A 175 4.63 -12.46 -6.97
CA LEU A 175 5.88 -11.72 -7.04
C LEU A 175 7.04 -12.40 -6.27
N THR A 176 6.73 -13.21 -5.27
CA THR A 176 7.72 -14.07 -4.62
C THR A 176 8.17 -15.20 -5.55
N TYR A 177 7.24 -15.77 -6.31
CA TYR A 177 7.54 -16.76 -7.33
C TYR A 177 8.41 -16.17 -8.45
N ASP A 178 8.11 -14.94 -8.91
CA ASP A 178 8.95 -14.24 -9.89
C ASP A 178 10.36 -13.97 -9.36
N ALA A 179 10.48 -13.57 -8.10
CA ALA A 179 11.78 -13.40 -7.45
C ALA A 179 12.55 -14.72 -7.39
N PHE A 180 11.86 -15.85 -7.22
CA PHE A 180 12.47 -17.17 -7.30
C PHE A 180 12.89 -17.54 -8.73
N LEU A 181 12.07 -17.24 -9.74
CA LEU A 181 12.42 -17.45 -11.16
C LEU A 181 13.64 -16.61 -11.57
N ALA A 182 13.82 -15.43 -11.00
CA ALA A 182 14.95 -14.55 -11.26
C ALA A 182 16.33 -15.16 -10.94
N PHE A 183 16.37 -16.26 -10.17
CA PHE A 183 17.60 -17.03 -9.96
C PHE A 183 17.97 -17.91 -11.16
N LYS A 184 17.03 -18.19 -12.07
CA LYS A 184 17.31 -18.98 -13.26
C LYS A 184 18.09 -18.17 -14.29
N MET A 185 19.13 -18.81 -14.83
CA MET A 185 19.95 -18.28 -15.91
C MET A 185 19.85 -19.21 -17.13
N PRO A 186 18.84 -19.04 -17.99
CA PRO A 186 18.50 -20.02 -19.02
C PRO A 186 19.63 -20.36 -20.01
N GLY A 187 20.45 -19.36 -20.38
CA GLY A 187 21.56 -19.56 -21.32
C GLY A 187 22.80 -20.23 -20.73
N ALA A 188 22.96 -20.21 -19.39
CA ALA A 188 24.03 -20.89 -18.69
C ALA A 188 23.60 -22.25 -18.13
N GLY A 189 22.33 -22.63 -18.30
CA GLY A 189 21.79 -23.91 -17.84
C GLY A 189 21.80 -24.10 -16.33
N GLY A 190 21.88 -22.99 -15.55
CA GLY A 190 22.06 -23.03 -14.11
C GLY A 190 21.28 -22.00 -13.32
N TRP A 191 21.65 -21.93 -12.07
CA TRP A 191 21.15 -20.96 -11.09
C TRP A 191 22.27 -19.95 -10.81
N GLY A 192 21.88 -18.71 -10.57
CA GLY A 192 22.85 -17.68 -10.21
C GLY A 192 22.15 -16.48 -9.59
N VAL A 193 22.93 -15.56 -9.10
CA VAL A 193 22.46 -14.31 -8.48
C VAL A 193 22.96 -13.13 -9.30
N SER A 194 22.05 -12.23 -9.61
CA SER A 194 22.34 -10.95 -10.23
C SER A 194 21.81 -9.79 -9.38
N ILE A 195 22.15 -8.58 -9.74
CA ILE A 195 21.57 -7.38 -9.10
C ILE A 195 20.05 -7.38 -9.26
N GLY A 196 19.52 -7.74 -10.46
CA GLY A 196 18.10 -7.87 -10.71
C GLY A 196 17.41 -8.87 -9.80
N THR A 197 18.04 -10.03 -9.57
CA THR A 197 17.55 -11.03 -8.60
C THR A 197 17.43 -10.44 -7.20
N MET A 198 18.44 -9.72 -6.73
CA MET A 198 18.43 -9.10 -5.40
C MET A 198 17.34 -8.03 -5.28
N ILE A 199 17.15 -7.22 -6.32
CA ILE A 199 16.12 -6.18 -6.35
C ILE A 199 14.71 -6.79 -6.30
N LEU A 200 14.46 -7.87 -7.07
CA LEU A 200 13.18 -8.59 -7.03
C LEU A 200 12.93 -9.25 -5.67
N CYS A 201 13.93 -9.85 -5.05
CA CYS A 201 13.83 -10.40 -3.71
C CYS A 201 13.52 -9.31 -2.67
N LEU A 202 14.23 -8.19 -2.72
CA LEU A 202 13.98 -7.04 -1.84
C LEU A 202 12.57 -6.50 -2.01
N ASN A 203 12.09 -6.38 -3.26
CA ASN A 203 10.72 -5.96 -3.55
C ASN A 203 9.70 -6.92 -2.94
N ALA A 204 9.86 -8.22 -3.13
CA ALA A 204 8.96 -9.23 -2.56
C ALA A 204 8.92 -9.15 -1.02
N VAL A 205 10.08 -9.08 -0.36
CA VAL A 205 10.17 -8.94 1.11
C VAL A 205 9.46 -7.68 1.60
N LEU A 206 9.67 -6.53 0.96
CA LEU A 206 9.06 -5.27 1.37
C LEU A 206 7.54 -5.25 1.13
N LEU A 207 7.06 -5.90 0.08
CA LEU A 207 5.62 -6.05 -0.17
C LEU A 207 4.97 -6.98 0.88
N TRP A 208 5.65 -8.04 1.31
CA TRP A 208 5.19 -8.86 2.44
C TRP A 208 5.16 -8.06 3.74
N LEU A 209 6.21 -7.30 4.06
CA LEU A 209 6.24 -6.45 5.25
C LEU A 209 5.14 -5.39 5.21
N TYR A 210 4.87 -4.78 4.06
CA TYR A 210 3.76 -3.85 3.88
C TYR A 210 2.40 -4.51 4.13
N SER A 211 2.15 -5.70 3.58
CA SER A 211 0.88 -6.42 3.75
C SER A 211 0.70 -6.95 5.17
N LEU A 212 1.73 -7.57 5.76
CA LEU A 212 1.67 -8.10 7.13
C LEU A 212 1.54 -7.00 8.19
N SER A 213 2.08 -5.82 7.93
CA SER A 213 1.94 -4.66 8.81
C SER A 213 0.57 -3.96 8.67
N CYS A 214 -0.25 -4.33 7.68
CA CYS A 214 -1.53 -3.70 7.44
C CYS A 214 -2.51 -3.92 8.60
N HIS A 215 -3.32 -2.90 8.87
CA HIS A 215 -4.40 -2.99 9.86
C HIS A 215 -5.39 -4.13 9.55
N ALA A 216 -5.67 -4.39 8.27
CA ALA A 216 -6.52 -5.50 7.86
C ALA A 216 -5.94 -6.87 8.28
N CYS A 217 -4.62 -7.07 8.11
CA CYS A 217 -3.92 -8.27 8.58
C CYS A 217 -4.04 -8.45 10.09
N ARG A 218 -3.73 -7.40 10.85
CA ARG A 218 -3.84 -7.43 12.32
C ARG A 218 -5.26 -7.73 12.79
N HIS A 219 -6.26 -7.18 12.13
CA HIS A 219 -7.67 -7.46 12.44
C HIS A 219 -8.06 -8.90 12.14
N LEU A 220 -7.58 -9.49 11.04
CA LEU A 220 -7.81 -10.90 10.73
C LEU A 220 -7.17 -11.83 11.77
N CYS A 221 -5.99 -11.49 12.26
CA CYS A 221 -5.31 -12.30 13.29
C CYS A 221 -6.06 -12.29 14.62
N GLY A 222 -6.54 -11.15 15.10
CA GLY A 222 -7.07 -11.04 16.44
C GLY A 222 -8.28 -10.14 16.67
N GLY A 223 -8.71 -9.35 15.67
CA GLY A 223 -9.75 -8.33 15.86
C GLY A 223 -11.17 -8.84 16.15
N GLN A 224 -11.44 -10.13 15.94
CA GLN A 224 -12.73 -10.76 16.22
C GLN A 224 -12.67 -11.78 17.37
N VAL A 225 -11.53 -11.90 18.02
CA VAL A 225 -11.34 -12.86 19.12
C VAL A 225 -11.80 -12.23 20.43
N LYS A 226 -12.76 -12.83 21.09
CA LYS A 226 -13.25 -12.39 22.40
C LYS A 226 -12.30 -12.77 23.54
N SER A 227 -11.64 -13.93 23.43
CA SER A 227 -10.67 -14.44 24.41
C SER A 227 -9.45 -15.01 23.71
N PHE A 228 -8.27 -14.45 23.97
CA PHE A 228 -7.02 -14.96 23.38
C PHE A 228 -6.54 -16.26 24.05
N SER A 229 -6.97 -16.56 25.26
CA SER A 229 -6.64 -17.81 25.95
C SER A 229 -7.20 -19.03 25.22
N GLU A 230 -8.37 -18.89 24.58
CA GLU A 230 -9.00 -19.95 23.79
C GLU A 230 -8.40 -20.10 22.38
N HIS A 231 -7.60 -19.12 21.93
CA HIS A 231 -7.05 -19.07 20.59
C HIS A 231 -5.53 -18.78 20.59
N PRO A 232 -4.68 -19.65 21.16
CA PRO A 232 -3.26 -19.37 21.39
C PRO A 232 -2.47 -19.15 20.10
N LEU A 233 -2.81 -19.84 19.00
CA LEU A 233 -2.17 -19.65 17.70
C LEU A 233 -2.48 -18.27 17.12
N ARG A 234 -3.74 -17.85 17.15
CA ARG A 234 -4.15 -16.51 16.68
C ARG A 234 -3.51 -15.40 17.53
N HIS A 235 -3.39 -15.61 18.84
CA HIS A 235 -2.68 -14.68 19.72
C HIS A 235 -1.20 -14.56 19.34
N ARG A 236 -0.53 -15.67 19.02
CA ARG A 236 0.87 -15.66 18.58
C ARG A 236 1.05 -14.83 17.28
N PHE A 237 0.20 -15.05 16.28
CA PHE A 237 0.22 -14.27 15.04
C PHE A 237 -0.11 -12.80 15.29
N TRP A 238 -1.08 -12.50 16.13
CA TRP A 238 -1.42 -11.12 16.49
C TRP A 238 -0.25 -10.40 17.18
N LYS A 239 0.45 -11.08 18.09
CA LYS A 239 1.67 -10.55 18.73
C LYS A 239 2.78 -10.29 17.70
N PHE A 240 2.96 -11.19 16.74
CA PHE A 240 3.95 -11.04 15.66
C PHE A 240 3.66 -9.83 14.77
N VAL A 241 2.42 -9.65 14.31
CA VAL A 241 2.07 -8.56 13.40
C VAL A 241 1.91 -7.20 14.09
N THR A 242 1.74 -7.15 15.41
CA THR A 242 1.52 -5.91 16.17
C THR A 242 2.71 -4.93 16.05
N PRO A 243 3.97 -5.33 16.26
CA PRO A 243 5.11 -4.43 16.08
C PRO A 243 5.33 -4.03 14.61
N LEU A 244 4.99 -4.91 13.66
CA LEU A 244 5.01 -4.56 12.24
C LEU A 244 3.98 -3.47 11.93
N ASN A 245 2.78 -3.58 12.48
CA ASN A 245 1.71 -2.59 12.31
C ASN A 245 2.11 -1.20 12.83
N ALA A 246 2.89 -1.11 13.90
CA ALA A 246 3.42 0.16 14.38
C ALA A 246 4.34 0.87 13.36
N LYS A 247 4.99 0.10 12.47
CA LYS A 247 5.89 0.59 11.42
C LYS A 247 5.24 0.59 10.03
N HIS A 248 3.92 0.44 9.94
CA HIS A 248 3.22 0.33 8.64
C HIS A 248 3.47 1.52 7.72
N MET A 249 3.58 2.72 8.26
CA MET A 249 3.90 3.93 7.50
C MET A 249 5.24 3.81 6.75
N GLN A 250 6.27 3.35 7.44
CA GLN A 250 7.61 3.19 6.86
C GLN A 250 7.59 2.13 5.75
N PHE A 251 6.96 0.98 6.01
CA PHE A 251 6.83 -0.07 4.99
C PHE A 251 6.00 0.38 3.79
N ALA A 252 4.96 1.20 4.00
CA ALA A 252 4.17 1.77 2.92
C ALA A 252 5.02 2.62 1.98
N TRP A 253 5.83 3.54 2.51
CA TRP A 253 6.69 4.40 1.69
C TRP A 253 7.84 3.63 1.05
N VAL A 254 8.60 2.84 1.82
CA VAL A 254 9.75 2.10 1.28
C VAL A 254 9.31 1.14 0.19
N SER A 255 8.23 0.38 0.40
CA SER A 255 7.71 -0.53 -0.64
C SER A 255 7.18 0.19 -1.88
N LEU A 256 6.71 1.44 -1.76
CA LEU A 256 6.28 2.25 -2.90
C LEU A 256 7.49 2.62 -3.80
N PHE A 257 8.55 3.11 -3.19
CA PHE A 257 9.77 3.45 -3.93
C PHE A 257 10.44 2.24 -4.54
N VAL A 258 10.51 1.14 -3.78
CA VAL A 258 11.19 -0.07 -4.27
C VAL A 258 10.40 -0.73 -5.40
N VAL A 259 9.07 -0.79 -5.34
CA VAL A 259 8.29 -1.36 -6.45
C VAL A 259 8.41 -0.55 -7.74
N ALA A 260 8.42 0.78 -7.64
CA ALA A 260 8.67 1.65 -8.80
C ALA A 260 10.12 1.52 -9.32
N GLY A 261 11.09 1.48 -8.40
CA GLY A 261 12.50 1.28 -8.74
C GLY A 261 12.78 -0.08 -9.37
N THR A 262 12.08 -1.13 -8.93
CA THR A 262 12.15 -2.46 -9.52
C THR A 262 11.61 -2.47 -10.96
N ASP A 263 10.46 -1.85 -11.22
CA ASP A 263 9.93 -1.72 -12.58
C ASP A 263 10.91 -0.93 -13.46
N LEU A 264 11.42 0.19 -12.97
CA LEU A 264 12.39 1.00 -13.70
C LEU A 264 13.67 0.21 -14.01
N TYR A 265 14.20 -0.53 -13.04
CA TYR A 265 15.39 -1.36 -13.25
C TYR A 265 15.18 -2.41 -14.34
N VAL A 266 14.07 -3.16 -14.27
CA VAL A 266 13.73 -4.16 -15.30
C VAL A 266 13.62 -3.51 -16.67
N ARG A 267 12.99 -2.35 -16.78
CA ARG A 267 12.89 -1.59 -18.05
C ARG A 267 14.22 -1.15 -18.59
N LEU A 268 15.12 -0.67 -17.76
CA LEU A 268 16.46 -0.24 -18.17
C LEU A 268 17.31 -1.41 -18.66
N VAL A 269 17.21 -2.56 -18.01
CA VAL A 269 17.87 -3.81 -18.47
C VAL A 269 17.23 -4.29 -19.77
N ALA A 270 15.90 -4.37 -19.85
CA ALA A 270 15.18 -4.86 -21.03
C ALA A 270 15.37 -3.98 -22.28
N SER A 271 15.61 -2.67 -22.08
CA SER A 271 15.94 -1.73 -23.18
C SER A 271 17.40 -1.80 -23.60
N GLY A 272 18.26 -2.51 -22.88
CA GLY A 272 19.71 -2.55 -23.13
C GLY A 272 20.45 -1.28 -22.65
N THR A 273 19.79 -0.39 -21.93
CA THR A 273 20.42 0.83 -21.39
C THR A 273 21.45 0.50 -20.31
N ILE A 274 21.17 -0.50 -19.50
CA ILE A 274 22.09 -1.04 -18.50
C ILE A 274 22.18 -2.56 -18.63
N THR A 275 23.29 -3.13 -18.19
CA THR A 275 23.48 -4.58 -18.09
C THR A 275 23.23 -5.05 -16.67
N ASP A 276 22.51 -6.17 -16.52
CA ASP A 276 22.30 -6.79 -15.22
C ASP A 276 23.55 -7.57 -14.81
N LEU A 277 24.29 -7.05 -13.83
CA LEU A 277 25.53 -7.66 -13.38
C LEU A 277 25.27 -9.00 -12.66
N LYS A 278 25.90 -10.04 -13.17
CA LYS A 278 25.96 -11.33 -12.49
C LYS A 278 26.95 -11.26 -11.31
N LEU A 279 26.54 -11.73 -10.15
CA LEU A 279 27.36 -11.74 -8.95
C LEU A 279 28.05 -13.11 -8.78
N PHE A 280 27.32 -14.19 -9.00
CA PHE A 280 27.82 -15.57 -9.02
C PHE A 280 26.82 -16.54 -9.67
#